data_24e92c7f0114e9ad2a0d187581f7e3ba
#
_entry.id   24e92c7f0114e9ad2a0d187581f7e3ba
#
_cell.length_a   1.000
_cell.length_b   1.000
_cell.length_c   1.000
_cell.angle_alpha   90.00
_cell.angle_beta   90.00
_cell.angle_gamma   90.00
#
_symmetry.space_group_name_H-M   'P 1'
#
loop_
_entity.id
_entity.type
_entity.pdbx_description
1 polymer ?
#
loop_
_entity_poly.entity_id
_entity_poly.type
_entity_poly.pdbx_seq_one_letter_code
_entity_poly.pdbx_strand_id
1 'polypeptide(L)'
;MKKYSPGFEWSYRDLLFTMMVAYMAMAAMALIVTSKIAKVESVSPGNILIELFWDKNKNADVDLWVKAPGERPVGYSNKSGVVFNLLRDDLGTSSDPESRNQELVVGRGLHQGEYIVNVHMYHARDSGSVDAIVKISIDRSSTQGPNLGPSVIALEKVTFTRNGEELTVVRFTLDREGYLVRNSINKVFRELRNANVGISPPLTNPPNLPRTP
;
A
#
# COMPACT_ATOMS: atom_id res chain seq x y z
N MET A 1 63.69 -29.56 -30.93
CA MET A 1 62.22 -29.66 -31.07
C MET A 1 61.69 -30.63 -30.01
N LYS A 2 61.00 -30.16 -28.95
CA LYS A 2 60.36 -31.04 -27.98
C LYS A 2 59.09 -31.59 -28.58
N LYS A 3 59.04 -32.92 -28.85
CA LYS A 3 57.82 -33.61 -29.23
C LYS A 3 56.88 -33.61 -28.02
N TYR A 4 55.79 -32.85 -28.10
CA TYR A 4 54.72 -33.00 -27.12
C TYR A 4 54.10 -34.39 -27.25
N SER A 5 53.96 -35.11 -26.12
CA SER A 5 53.32 -36.42 -26.11
C SER A 5 51.81 -36.26 -26.34
N PRO A 6 51.18 -37.06 -27.19
CA PRO A 6 49.74 -36.92 -27.52
C PRO A 6 48.82 -37.08 -26.25
N GLY A 7 49.32 -37.76 -25.20
CA GLY A 7 48.57 -37.91 -23.93
C GLY A 7 48.37 -36.60 -23.15
N PHE A 8 49.25 -35.60 -23.32
CA PHE A 8 49.11 -34.32 -22.61
C PHE A 8 47.95 -33.47 -23.17
N GLU A 9 47.77 -33.49 -24.50
CA GLU A 9 46.68 -32.72 -25.14
C GLU A 9 45.31 -33.28 -24.78
N TRP A 10 45.15 -34.58 -24.67
CA TRP A 10 43.90 -35.22 -24.26
C TRP A 10 43.53 -34.87 -22.80
N SER A 11 44.51 -34.95 -21.89
CA SER A 11 44.30 -34.57 -20.48
C SER A 11 43.93 -33.10 -20.29
N TYR A 12 44.53 -32.19 -21.07
CA TYR A 12 44.20 -30.77 -21.03
C TYR A 12 42.79 -30.47 -21.55
N ARG A 13 42.39 -31.11 -22.65
CA ARG A 13 41.01 -30.97 -23.17
C ARG A 13 39.97 -31.52 -22.25
N ASP A 14 40.24 -32.62 -21.59
CA ASP A 14 39.35 -33.23 -20.60
C ASP A 14 39.20 -32.35 -19.35
N LEU A 15 40.32 -31.77 -18.88
CA LEU A 15 40.29 -30.79 -17.78
C LEU A 15 39.45 -29.55 -18.13
N LEU A 16 39.63 -28.99 -19.35
CA LEU A 16 38.83 -27.83 -19.78
C LEU A 16 37.34 -28.15 -19.90
N PHE A 17 37.04 -29.36 -20.39
CA PHE A 17 35.65 -29.81 -20.53
C PHE A 17 34.97 -29.96 -19.15
N THR A 18 35.67 -30.59 -18.18
CA THR A 18 35.15 -30.76 -16.83
C THR A 18 35.00 -29.42 -16.11
N MET A 19 35.89 -28.47 -16.28
CA MET A 19 35.75 -27.11 -15.74
C MET A 19 34.56 -26.38 -16.36
N MET A 20 34.35 -26.52 -17.69
CA MET A 20 33.21 -25.91 -18.35
C MET A 20 31.88 -26.47 -17.87
N VAL A 21 31.78 -27.79 -17.71
CA VAL A 21 30.58 -28.45 -17.19
C VAL A 21 30.30 -28.02 -15.75
N ALA A 22 31.32 -27.94 -14.88
CA ALA A 22 31.20 -27.46 -13.51
C ALA A 22 30.73 -26.01 -13.45
N TYR A 23 31.27 -25.13 -14.32
CA TYR A 23 30.84 -23.74 -14.42
C TYR A 23 29.37 -23.62 -14.88
N MET A 24 28.95 -24.40 -15.89
CA MET A 24 27.57 -24.41 -16.34
C MET A 24 26.62 -24.91 -15.26
N ALA A 25 27.01 -25.94 -14.48
CA ALA A 25 26.22 -26.43 -13.38
C ALA A 25 26.07 -25.36 -12.27
N MET A 26 27.15 -24.67 -11.91
CA MET A 26 27.08 -23.56 -10.95
C MET A 26 26.24 -22.39 -11.46
N ALA A 27 26.34 -22.01 -12.73
CA ALA A 27 25.53 -20.96 -13.33
C ALA A 27 24.04 -21.33 -13.34
N ALA A 28 23.69 -22.57 -13.67
CA ALA A 28 22.33 -23.08 -13.60
C ALA A 28 21.79 -23.07 -12.17
N MET A 29 22.59 -23.47 -11.19
CA MET A 29 22.23 -23.43 -9.78
C MET A 29 22.02 -22.00 -9.27
N ALA A 30 22.89 -21.07 -9.66
CA ALA A 30 22.74 -19.64 -9.35
C ALA A 30 21.46 -19.06 -9.94
N LEU A 31 21.08 -19.39 -11.16
CA LEU A 31 19.84 -18.97 -11.79
C LEU A 31 18.59 -19.53 -11.05
N ILE A 32 18.63 -20.78 -10.61
CA ILE A 32 17.55 -21.41 -9.83
C ILE A 32 17.41 -20.73 -8.45
N VAL A 33 18.53 -20.45 -7.80
CA VAL A 33 18.54 -19.77 -6.48
C VAL A 33 18.03 -18.35 -6.61
N THR A 34 18.53 -17.58 -7.59
CA THR A 34 18.08 -16.20 -7.81
C THR A 34 16.62 -16.13 -8.21
N SER A 35 16.10 -17.07 -9.01
CA SER A 35 14.68 -17.13 -9.35
C SER A 35 13.79 -17.47 -8.15
N LYS A 36 14.28 -18.25 -7.19
CA LYS A 36 13.56 -18.52 -5.93
C LYS A 36 13.62 -17.34 -4.94
N ILE A 37 14.73 -16.61 -4.89
CA ILE A 37 14.89 -15.42 -4.05
C ILE A 37 14.04 -14.25 -4.58
N ALA A 38 13.88 -14.13 -5.89
CA ALA A 38 12.98 -13.13 -6.50
C ALA A 38 11.50 -13.36 -6.17
N LYS A 39 11.14 -14.53 -5.64
CA LYS A 39 9.85 -14.85 -5.04
C LYS A 39 9.86 -14.73 -3.52
N VAL A 40 10.52 -13.76 -2.96
CA VAL A 40 10.15 -13.29 -1.61
C VAL A 40 8.77 -12.66 -1.78
N GLU A 41 7.75 -13.44 -1.45
CA GLU A 41 6.38 -12.94 -1.34
C GLU A 41 6.44 -11.74 -0.42
N SER A 42 6.24 -10.54 -0.99
CA SER A 42 5.97 -9.37 -0.17
C SER A 42 4.63 -9.64 0.48
N VAL A 43 4.67 -10.18 1.69
CA VAL A 43 3.46 -10.37 2.48
C VAL A 43 2.87 -8.99 2.68
N SER A 44 1.76 -8.73 2.03
CA SER A 44 1.02 -7.48 2.23
C SER A 44 0.59 -7.41 3.69
N PRO A 45 0.79 -6.28 4.38
CA PRO A 45 0.35 -6.11 5.77
C PRO A 45 -1.17 -6.19 5.93
N GLY A 46 -1.91 -6.27 4.84
CA GLY A 46 -3.37 -6.40 4.79
C GLY A 46 -3.86 -6.63 3.38
N ASN A 47 -5.18 -6.72 3.21
CA ASN A 47 -5.81 -6.95 1.91
C ASN A 47 -5.90 -5.69 1.05
N ILE A 48 -5.92 -4.50 1.67
CA ILE A 48 -5.92 -3.20 0.98
C ILE A 48 -4.77 -2.39 1.56
N LEU A 49 -3.94 -1.86 0.69
CA LEU A 49 -2.85 -0.96 1.05
C LEU A 49 -3.06 0.36 0.33
N ILE A 50 -3.14 1.46 1.08
CA ILE A 50 -3.30 2.81 0.56
C ILE A 50 -2.12 3.62 1.04
N GLU A 51 -1.33 4.09 0.09
CA GLU A 51 -0.09 4.83 0.30
C GLU A 51 -0.26 6.23 -0.27
N LEU A 52 0.00 7.24 0.53
CA LEU A 52 0.06 8.64 0.13
C LEU A 52 1.50 9.11 0.22
N PHE A 53 1.99 9.75 -0.84
CA PHE A 53 3.33 10.34 -0.90
C PHE A 53 3.25 11.77 -1.40
N TRP A 54 4.10 12.65 -0.85
CA TRP A 54 4.30 13.99 -1.40
C TRP A 54 5.78 14.38 -1.39
N ASP A 55 6.12 15.49 -2.04
CA ASP A 55 7.50 15.90 -2.21
C ASP A 55 8.20 16.07 -0.85
N LYS A 56 9.27 15.30 -0.65
CA LYS A 56 10.09 15.33 0.57
C LYS A 56 10.70 16.69 0.89
N ASN A 57 10.84 17.57 -0.12
CA ASN A 57 11.36 18.92 0.06
C ASN A 57 10.27 19.93 0.45
N LYS A 58 9.00 19.51 0.48
CA LYS A 58 7.87 20.34 0.89
C LYS A 58 7.56 20.12 2.37
N ASN A 59 7.63 21.19 3.14
CA ASN A 59 7.18 21.19 4.52
C ASN A 59 5.66 21.37 4.56
N ALA A 60 4.97 20.29 4.27
CA ALA A 60 3.52 20.22 4.19
C ALA A 60 3.02 19.01 4.98
N ASP A 61 1.88 19.19 5.62
CA ASP A 61 1.15 18.19 6.36
C ASP A 61 -0.07 17.80 5.51
N VAL A 62 -0.05 16.58 4.98
CA VAL A 62 -1.06 16.06 4.05
C VAL A 62 -1.67 14.79 4.61
N ASP A 63 -2.93 14.86 5.02
CA ASP A 63 -3.66 13.78 5.64
C ASP A 63 -4.31 12.84 4.62
N LEU A 64 -4.27 11.54 4.89
CA LEU A 64 -5.03 10.52 4.20
C LEU A 64 -6.31 10.19 4.97
N TRP A 65 -7.44 10.27 4.28
CA TRP A 65 -8.75 9.90 4.80
C TRP A 65 -9.35 8.78 3.98
N VAL A 66 -9.75 7.70 4.63
CA VAL A 66 -10.32 6.54 3.97
C VAL A 66 -11.61 6.10 4.63
N LYS A 67 -12.53 5.58 3.82
CA LYS A 67 -13.81 5.05 4.31
C LYS A 67 -14.11 3.72 3.66
N ALA A 68 -14.34 2.71 4.49
CA ALA A 68 -14.89 1.41 4.07
C ALA A 68 -16.42 1.42 4.08
N PRO A 69 -17.06 0.44 3.41
CA PRO A 69 -18.52 0.30 3.42
C PRO A 69 -19.07 0.16 4.84
N GLY A 70 -20.09 0.97 5.18
CA GLY A 70 -20.77 0.90 6.47
C GLY A 70 -19.99 1.46 7.67
N GLU A 71 -18.76 1.94 7.50
CA GLU A 71 -17.91 2.41 8.58
C GLU A 71 -17.76 3.94 8.65
N ARG A 72 -17.21 4.41 9.77
CA ARG A 72 -16.75 5.79 9.90
C ARG A 72 -15.42 5.97 9.16
N PRO A 73 -15.15 7.17 8.63
CA PRO A 73 -13.85 7.45 8.05
C PRO A 73 -12.69 7.27 9.05
N VAL A 74 -11.58 6.74 8.54
CA VAL A 74 -10.30 6.63 9.22
C VAL A 74 -9.37 7.72 8.67
N GLY A 75 -8.66 8.40 9.55
CA GLY A 75 -7.69 9.46 9.31
C GLY A 75 -7.06 9.88 10.62
N TYR A 76 -6.34 11.01 10.67
CA TYR A 76 -5.59 11.42 11.85
C TYR A 76 -6.43 11.49 13.16
N SER A 77 -7.68 11.90 13.10
CA SER A 77 -8.56 12.03 14.29
C SER A 77 -9.29 10.73 14.67
N ASN A 78 -9.29 9.73 13.80
CA ASN A 78 -9.85 8.40 14.02
C ASN A 78 -8.94 7.37 13.34
N LYS A 79 -7.85 6.97 14.00
CA LYS A 79 -6.79 6.16 13.38
C LYS A 79 -7.15 4.70 13.14
N SER A 80 -8.27 4.22 13.68
CA SER A 80 -8.63 2.80 13.66
C SER A 80 -10.12 2.60 13.43
N GLY A 81 -10.46 1.76 12.45
CA GLY A 81 -11.78 1.21 12.17
C GLY A 81 -11.76 -0.32 12.22
N VAL A 82 -12.86 -0.96 11.82
CA VAL A 82 -12.91 -2.42 11.71
C VAL A 82 -12.09 -2.88 10.49
N VAL A 83 -12.23 -2.18 9.37
CA VAL A 83 -11.50 -2.50 8.12
C VAL A 83 -10.17 -1.78 8.08
N PHE A 84 -10.15 -0.46 8.22
CA PHE A 84 -8.95 0.34 8.03
C PHE A 84 -8.25 0.74 9.32
N ASN A 85 -6.91 0.80 9.24
CA ASN A 85 -6.05 1.37 10.27
C ASN A 85 -5.02 2.29 9.62
N LEU A 86 -4.89 3.51 10.12
CA LEU A 86 -3.81 4.44 9.78
C LEU A 86 -2.56 4.02 10.55
N LEU A 87 -1.56 3.52 9.84
CA LEU A 87 -0.32 3.02 10.45
C LEU A 87 0.76 4.09 10.56
N ARG A 88 0.80 5.03 9.61
CA ARG A 88 1.72 6.15 9.61
C ARG A 88 0.94 7.43 9.36
N ASP A 89 1.17 8.41 10.21
CA ASP A 89 0.64 9.76 10.21
C ASP A 89 1.86 10.70 10.22
N ASP A 90 2.07 11.44 9.15
CA ASP A 90 3.27 12.21 8.88
C ASP A 90 2.95 13.71 8.87
N LEU A 91 3.51 14.43 9.81
CA LEU A 91 3.26 15.88 10.00
C LEU A 91 4.15 16.79 9.12
N GLY A 92 4.86 16.21 8.15
CA GLY A 92 5.82 16.90 7.29
C GLY A 92 7.22 17.05 7.91
N THR A 93 8.13 17.69 7.21
CA THR A 93 9.57 17.66 7.45
C THR A 93 10.05 18.26 8.77
N SER A 94 9.21 18.92 9.55
CA SER A 94 9.68 19.73 10.70
C SER A 94 10.14 18.91 11.91
N SER A 95 9.96 17.60 11.92
CA SER A 95 10.34 16.73 13.06
C SER A 95 10.63 15.28 12.66
N ASP A 96 10.68 14.97 11.37
CA ASP A 96 10.85 13.60 10.91
C ASP A 96 12.33 13.27 10.68
N PRO A 97 12.90 12.28 11.40
CA PRO A 97 14.26 11.79 11.13
C PRO A 97 14.37 11.05 9.78
N GLU A 98 13.25 10.62 9.21
CA GLU A 98 13.21 9.96 7.93
C GLU A 98 12.78 10.93 6.83
N SER A 99 13.52 11.66 6.17
CA SER A 99 13.19 12.61 5.08
C SER A 99 12.20 12.08 4.01
N ARG A 100 11.12 11.41 4.43
CA ARG A 100 10.13 10.76 3.58
C ARG A 100 8.73 11.18 4.00
N ASN A 101 8.12 12.05 3.22
CA ASN A 101 6.72 12.46 3.38
C ASN A 101 5.80 11.36 2.89
N GLN A 102 5.18 10.62 3.81
CA GLN A 102 4.35 9.46 3.50
C GLN A 102 3.32 9.18 4.60
N GLU A 103 2.08 8.92 4.19
CA GLU A 103 1.09 8.28 5.05
C GLU A 103 0.70 6.90 4.54
N LEU A 104 0.29 6.04 5.47
CA LEU A 104 0.01 4.65 5.19
C LEU A 104 -1.25 4.19 5.91
N VAL A 105 -2.21 3.69 5.14
CA VAL A 105 -3.40 3.01 5.64
C VAL A 105 -3.42 1.56 5.16
N VAL A 106 -3.75 0.66 6.07
CA VAL A 106 -3.90 -0.75 5.79
C VAL A 106 -5.32 -1.20 6.07
N GLY A 107 -5.92 -1.93 5.14
CA GLY A 107 -7.24 -2.53 5.25
C GLY A 107 -7.18 -4.05 5.42
N ARG A 108 -8.02 -4.58 6.30
CA ARG A 108 -8.20 -6.01 6.53
C ARG A 108 -9.55 -6.47 6.02
N GLY A 109 -9.52 -7.52 5.21
CA GLY A 109 -10.70 -8.03 4.52
C GLY A 109 -11.09 -7.19 3.30
N LEU A 110 -11.81 -7.82 2.38
CA LEU A 110 -12.34 -7.21 1.16
C LEU A 110 -13.87 -7.23 1.25
N HIS A 111 -14.43 -6.22 1.91
CA HIS A 111 -15.87 -6.14 2.14
C HIS A 111 -16.59 -5.60 0.89
N GLN A 112 -17.74 -6.16 0.59
CA GLN A 112 -18.58 -5.69 -0.51
C GLN A 112 -19.06 -4.24 -0.25
N GLY A 113 -18.94 -3.38 -1.25
CA GLY A 113 -19.48 -2.03 -1.22
C GLY A 113 -18.49 -0.97 -1.66
N GLU A 114 -18.86 0.30 -1.44
CA GLU A 114 -18.08 1.44 -1.88
C GLU A 114 -17.01 1.83 -0.88
N TYR A 115 -15.81 2.03 -1.39
CA TYR A 115 -14.64 2.57 -0.71
C TYR A 115 -14.37 3.98 -1.20
N ILE A 116 -13.96 4.86 -0.31
CA ILE A 116 -13.66 6.27 -0.62
C ILE A 116 -12.28 6.60 -0.07
N VAL A 117 -11.46 7.21 -0.89
CA VAL A 117 -10.11 7.67 -0.53
C VAL A 117 -10.01 9.16 -0.83
N ASN A 118 -9.85 9.95 0.22
CA ASN A 118 -9.61 11.38 0.17
C ASN A 118 -8.22 11.72 0.66
N VAL A 119 -7.73 12.84 0.22
CA VAL A 119 -6.55 13.50 0.77
C VAL A 119 -6.90 14.92 1.18
N HIS A 120 -6.28 15.40 2.26
CA HIS A 120 -6.56 16.70 2.82
C HIS A 120 -5.25 17.45 3.07
N MET A 121 -5.13 18.66 2.56
CA MET A 121 -4.02 19.55 2.88
C MET A 121 -4.29 20.22 4.24
N TYR A 122 -3.73 19.67 5.31
CA TYR A 122 -3.91 20.26 6.63
C TYR A 122 -3.17 21.60 6.71
N HIS A 123 -1.89 21.59 6.39
CA HIS A 123 -1.08 22.82 6.41
C HIS A 123 0.16 22.70 5.52
N ALA A 124 0.33 23.62 4.58
CA ALA A 124 1.58 23.85 3.87
C ALA A 124 2.29 25.04 4.49
N ARG A 125 3.49 24.81 5.01
CA ARG A 125 4.33 25.87 5.59
C ARG A 125 5.16 26.59 4.52
N ASP A 126 5.37 25.90 3.39
CA ASP A 126 6.05 26.47 2.23
C ASP A 126 5.04 27.13 1.29
N SER A 127 5.52 28.09 0.51
CA SER A 127 4.72 28.71 -0.55
C SER A 127 4.58 27.77 -1.77
N GLY A 128 3.47 27.92 -2.48
CA GLY A 128 3.17 27.22 -3.73
C GLY A 128 2.32 25.95 -3.55
N SER A 129 2.07 25.30 -4.66
CA SER A 129 1.30 24.07 -4.69
C SER A 129 2.07 22.87 -4.14
N VAL A 130 1.34 21.88 -3.64
CA VAL A 130 1.87 20.60 -3.19
C VAL A 130 1.30 19.49 -4.05
N ASP A 131 2.17 18.77 -4.72
CA ASP A 131 1.81 17.57 -5.46
C ASP A 131 1.86 16.34 -4.55
N ALA A 132 0.82 15.51 -4.61
CA ALA A 132 0.75 14.26 -3.90
C ALA A 132 0.35 13.11 -4.82
N ILE A 133 0.81 11.91 -4.50
CA ILE A 133 0.52 10.69 -5.24
C ILE A 133 -0.12 9.69 -4.27
N VAL A 134 -1.26 9.15 -4.66
CA VAL A 134 -1.95 8.09 -3.92
C VAL A 134 -1.88 6.80 -4.73
N LYS A 135 -1.40 5.75 -4.09
CA LYS A 135 -1.36 4.40 -4.65
C LYS A 135 -2.26 3.48 -3.84
N ILE A 136 -3.13 2.75 -4.53
CA ILE A 136 -4.04 1.79 -3.90
C ILE A 136 -3.74 0.41 -4.46
N SER A 137 -3.42 -0.52 -3.58
CA SER A 137 -3.15 -1.92 -3.92
C SER A 137 -4.11 -2.83 -3.19
N ILE A 138 -4.58 -3.88 -3.86
CA ILE A 138 -5.43 -4.92 -3.28
C ILE A 138 -4.71 -6.27 -3.38
N ASP A 139 -4.63 -6.96 -2.25
CA ASP A 139 -4.12 -8.31 -2.12
C ASP A 139 -5.26 -9.30 -1.89
N ARG A 140 -5.40 -10.25 -2.82
CA ARG A 140 -6.40 -11.33 -2.78
C ARG A 140 -5.78 -12.69 -2.46
N SER A 141 -4.52 -12.73 -2.07
CA SER A 141 -3.79 -13.99 -1.81
C SER A 141 -4.48 -14.84 -0.74
N SER A 142 -5.12 -14.21 0.25
CA SER A 142 -5.89 -14.90 1.30
C SER A 142 -7.16 -15.59 0.80
N THR A 143 -7.72 -15.16 -0.33
CA THR A 143 -8.99 -15.68 -0.88
C THR A 143 -8.81 -16.55 -2.12
N GLN A 144 -7.73 -16.39 -2.86
CA GLN A 144 -7.53 -17.00 -4.18
C GLN A 144 -6.26 -17.83 -4.32
N GLY A 145 -5.48 -17.98 -3.24
CA GLY A 145 -4.26 -18.77 -3.22
C GLY A 145 -2.98 -17.96 -3.36
N PRO A 146 -1.82 -18.55 -2.99
CA PRO A 146 -0.57 -17.85 -2.69
C PRO A 146 0.18 -17.25 -3.90
N ASN A 147 -0.34 -17.37 -5.12
CA ASN A 147 0.34 -16.93 -6.34
C ASN A 147 -0.12 -15.56 -6.88
N LEU A 148 -1.10 -14.94 -6.24
CA LEU A 148 -1.64 -13.63 -6.63
C LEU A 148 -1.21 -12.60 -5.59
N GLY A 149 -0.04 -12.03 -5.77
CA GLY A 149 0.42 -10.90 -4.95
C GLY A 149 -0.44 -9.65 -5.11
N PRO A 150 -0.15 -8.58 -4.33
CA PRO A 150 -0.90 -7.34 -4.39
C PRO A 150 -0.91 -6.73 -5.80
N SER A 151 -2.09 -6.34 -6.26
CA SER A 151 -2.30 -5.66 -7.54
C SER A 151 -2.67 -4.20 -7.32
N VAL A 152 -2.01 -3.29 -8.05
CA VAL A 152 -2.34 -1.85 -8.01
C VAL A 152 -3.64 -1.65 -8.79
N ILE A 153 -4.66 -1.09 -8.14
CA ILE A 153 -5.95 -0.76 -8.75
C ILE A 153 -6.08 0.72 -9.10
N ALA A 154 -5.32 1.59 -8.44
CA ALA A 154 -5.27 3.02 -8.73
C ALA A 154 -3.89 3.59 -8.37
N LEU A 155 -3.42 4.51 -9.22
CA LEU A 155 -2.24 5.35 -8.98
C LEU A 155 -2.60 6.74 -9.48
N GLU A 156 -2.85 7.66 -8.55
CA GLU A 156 -3.44 8.95 -8.84
C GLU A 156 -2.57 10.08 -8.34
N LYS A 157 -2.40 11.10 -9.16
CA LYS A 157 -1.75 12.35 -8.79
C LYS A 157 -2.80 13.41 -8.51
N VAL A 158 -2.62 14.15 -7.42
CA VAL A 158 -3.41 15.33 -7.05
C VAL A 158 -2.47 16.50 -6.76
N THR A 159 -2.98 17.72 -6.93
CA THR A 159 -2.24 18.95 -6.64
C THR A 159 -3.09 19.82 -5.74
N PHE A 160 -2.57 20.15 -4.59
CA PHE A 160 -3.18 21.08 -3.66
C PHE A 160 -2.74 22.51 -3.96
N THR A 161 -3.66 23.44 -3.87
CA THR A 161 -3.41 24.88 -4.10
C THR A 161 -3.60 25.72 -2.87
N ARG A 162 -4.25 25.19 -1.82
CA ARG A 162 -4.58 25.93 -0.59
C ARG A 162 -4.66 25.00 0.62
N ASN A 163 -4.39 25.55 1.78
CA ASN A 163 -4.61 24.87 3.06
C ASN A 163 -6.10 24.61 3.30
N GLY A 164 -6.43 23.49 3.93
CA GLY A 164 -7.79 23.06 4.21
C GLY A 164 -8.52 22.44 3.01
N GLU A 165 -7.84 22.26 1.88
CA GLU A 165 -8.42 21.61 0.70
C GLU A 165 -8.54 20.11 0.88
N GLU A 166 -9.75 19.56 0.75
CA GLU A 166 -10.01 18.11 0.73
C GLU A 166 -10.41 17.69 -0.68
N LEU A 167 -9.78 16.64 -1.19
CA LEU A 167 -9.99 16.09 -2.53
C LEU A 167 -10.32 14.61 -2.45
N THR A 168 -11.38 14.17 -3.13
CA THR A 168 -11.60 12.75 -3.37
C THR A 168 -10.69 12.29 -4.50
N VAL A 169 -9.73 11.44 -4.14
CA VAL A 169 -8.75 10.90 -5.10
C VAL A 169 -9.39 9.80 -5.91
N VAL A 170 -10.07 8.88 -5.20
CA VAL A 170 -10.70 7.72 -5.83
C VAL A 170 -11.87 7.24 -4.98
N ARG A 171 -12.94 6.84 -5.66
CA ARG A 171 -14.01 5.99 -5.14
C ARG A 171 -14.05 4.74 -5.98
N PHE A 172 -14.21 3.59 -5.35
CA PHE A 172 -14.31 2.31 -6.04
C PHE A 172 -15.24 1.36 -5.28
N THR A 173 -15.79 0.38 -5.95
CA THR A 173 -16.68 -0.61 -5.35
C THR A 173 -16.08 -2.01 -5.52
N LEU A 174 -16.11 -2.78 -4.44
CA LEU A 174 -15.80 -4.21 -4.48
C LEU A 174 -17.10 -5.02 -4.44
N ASP A 175 -17.11 -6.13 -5.17
CA ASP A 175 -18.17 -7.13 -5.08
C ASP A 175 -18.00 -8.03 -3.85
N ARG A 176 -18.88 -9.04 -3.72
CA ARG A 176 -18.86 -9.98 -2.58
C ARG A 176 -17.59 -10.83 -2.54
N GLU A 177 -16.99 -11.09 -3.68
CA GLU A 177 -15.77 -11.89 -3.86
C GLU A 177 -14.50 -11.04 -3.72
N GLY A 178 -14.65 -9.72 -3.51
CA GLY A 178 -13.53 -8.78 -3.37
C GLY A 178 -12.92 -8.32 -4.69
N TYR A 179 -13.62 -8.52 -5.81
CA TYR A 179 -13.19 -7.96 -7.09
C TYR A 179 -13.68 -6.54 -7.27
N LEU A 180 -12.90 -5.77 -8.01
CA LEU A 180 -13.26 -4.43 -8.44
C LEU A 180 -14.44 -4.50 -9.40
N VAL A 181 -15.56 -3.87 -9.05
CA VAL A 181 -16.72 -3.76 -9.93
C VAL A 181 -16.34 -2.90 -11.14
N ARG A 182 -16.63 -3.42 -12.33
CA ARG A 182 -16.29 -2.74 -13.59
C ARG A 182 -16.89 -1.34 -13.64
N ASN A 183 -16.09 -0.35 -14.06
CA ASN A 183 -16.48 1.06 -14.18
C ASN A 183 -16.95 1.72 -12.86
N SER A 184 -16.61 1.14 -11.70
CA SER A 184 -16.95 1.75 -10.41
C SER A 184 -15.98 2.85 -9.98
N ILE A 185 -14.79 2.90 -10.57
CA ILE A 185 -13.80 3.93 -10.25
C ILE A 185 -14.30 5.29 -10.71
N ASN A 186 -14.37 6.24 -9.78
CA ASN A 186 -14.70 7.62 -10.05
C ASN A 186 -14.05 8.56 -9.03
N LYS A 187 -14.15 9.88 -9.27
CA LYS A 187 -13.56 10.94 -8.42
C LYS A 187 -14.60 11.94 -7.95
N VAL A 188 -15.88 11.55 -7.93
CA VAL A 188 -16.95 12.43 -7.45
C VAL A 188 -16.68 12.76 -6.00
N PHE A 189 -16.53 14.05 -5.70
CA PHE A 189 -16.19 14.53 -4.36
C PHE A 189 -17.20 14.06 -3.31
N ARG A 190 -16.69 13.54 -2.22
CA ARG A 190 -17.43 13.22 -1.02
C ARG A 190 -16.59 13.52 0.21
N GLU A 191 -17.04 14.47 0.99
CA GLU A 191 -16.36 14.86 2.23
C GLU A 191 -16.28 13.69 3.23
N LEU A 192 -15.11 13.47 3.81
CA LEU A 192 -14.88 12.47 4.85
C LEU A 192 -14.45 13.08 6.17
N ARG A 193 -13.69 14.16 6.15
CA ARG A 193 -13.07 14.78 7.34
C ARG A 193 -14.12 15.21 8.37
N ASN A 194 -15.16 15.91 7.96
CA ASN A 194 -16.21 16.41 8.85
C ASN A 194 -17.35 15.39 9.09
N ALA A 195 -17.35 14.27 8.38
CA ALA A 195 -18.37 13.23 8.57
C ALA A 195 -18.34 12.61 9.99
N ASN A 196 -17.26 12.78 10.75
CA ASN A 196 -17.15 12.36 12.16
C ASN A 196 -17.72 13.37 13.16
N VAL A 197 -17.95 14.61 12.77
CA VAL A 197 -18.37 15.69 13.69
C VAL A 197 -19.87 15.65 14.00
N GLY A 198 -20.66 14.92 13.23
CA GLY A 198 -22.12 14.98 13.25
C GLY A 198 -22.90 13.84 13.94
N ILE A 199 -22.22 12.78 14.44
CA ILE A 199 -22.92 11.64 15.02
C ILE A 199 -22.31 11.29 16.39
N SER A 200 -22.63 12.10 17.40
CA SER A 200 -22.71 11.53 18.73
C SER A 200 -23.86 10.50 18.70
N PRO A 201 -23.64 9.23 19.06
CA PRO A 201 -24.77 8.32 19.24
C PRO A 201 -25.71 8.96 20.26
N PRO A 202 -27.04 8.91 20.07
CA PRO A 202 -27.95 9.36 21.10
C PRO A 202 -27.57 8.63 22.38
N LEU A 203 -27.35 9.38 23.46
CA LEU A 203 -27.20 8.83 24.80
C LEU A 203 -28.49 8.07 25.09
N THR A 204 -28.51 6.78 24.79
CA THR A 204 -29.54 5.90 25.30
C THR A 204 -29.29 5.81 26.79
N ASN A 205 -30.05 6.57 27.59
CA ASN A 205 -30.13 6.34 29.00
C ASN A 205 -30.40 4.84 29.20
N PRO A 206 -29.63 4.14 30.04
CA PRO A 206 -29.94 2.76 30.36
C PRO A 206 -31.37 2.73 30.93
N PRO A 207 -32.21 1.76 30.56
CA PRO A 207 -33.55 1.66 31.11
C PRO A 207 -33.42 1.59 32.62
N ASN A 208 -34.21 2.44 33.34
CA ASN A 208 -34.30 2.42 34.77
C ASN A 208 -34.63 0.99 35.22
N LEU A 209 -33.66 0.27 35.73
CA LEU A 209 -33.88 -0.97 36.44
C LEU A 209 -34.62 -0.64 37.76
N PRO A 210 -35.79 -1.24 38.03
CA PRO A 210 -36.48 -1.05 39.30
C PRO A 210 -35.59 -1.54 40.44
N ARG A 211 -35.37 -0.67 41.41
CA ARG A 211 -34.71 -1.06 42.68
C ARG A 211 -35.65 -2.04 43.36
N THR A 212 -35.22 -3.27 43.48
CA THR A 212 -35.84 -4.25 44.35
C THR A 212 -35.67 -3.84 45.83
N PRO A 213 -36.69 -4.05 46.69
CA PRO A 213 -36.71 -3.62 48.06
C PRO A 213 -35.69 -4.34 48.95
#